data_5e41d6d586f7268ee7e7fd60bfe3be52
#
_entry.id   5e41d6d586f7268ee7e7fd60bfe3be52
#
_cell.length_a   1.000
_cell.length_b   1.000
_cell.length_c   1.000
_cell.angle_alpha   90.00
_cell.angle_beta   90.00
_cell.angle_gamma   90.00
#
_symmetry.space_group_name_H-M   'P 1'
#
loop_
_entity.id
_entity.type
_entity.pdbx_description
1 polymer ?
#
loop_
_entity_poly.entity_id
_entity_poly.type
_entity_poly.pdbx_seq_one_letter_code
_entity_poly.pdbx_strand_id
1 'polypeptide(L)'
;MRLRTILAVTLISAAVALVSPFAPSASGAPTWAPAATATIHPGVQMVSDSGQCTANFVFTNGTDVLLGFAAHCIGTGAATETNGCDAGSLGLGTPVEIDGASQPGTVVYSSWLAMQAVGESNADTCDYNDLALVRINGTDAANVNPSIPHWGGPTGLNTTGNPALARVYSYGNSSLRLGITQLSPKTGVSLGTDGGGWTHPVYTVTPGIPGDSGSAFLDASGRATGVLSTIAIAPLPASNGVGDLNHEINYARAHGMSGLTLALGTVAFDGSKLPLGV
;
A
#
# COMPACT_ATOMS: atom_id res chain seq x y z
N MET A 1 -95.30 18.00 1.40
CA MET A 1 -94.39 16.82 1.73
C MET A 1 -93.00 17.08 1.13
N ARG A 2 -92.01 17.49 1.93
CA ARG A 2 -90.63 17.77 1.43
C ARG A 2 -89.72 16.63 1.89
N LEU A 3 -89.22 15.90 0.92
CA LEU A 3 -88.27 14.81 1.14
C LEU A 3 -86.84 15.42 1.40
N ARG A 4 -86.25 15.11 2.55
CA ARG A 4 -84.89 15.51 2.87
C ARG A 4 -83.93 14.32 2.55
N THR A 5 -83.06 14.53 1.56
CA THR A 5 -82.02 13.59 1.21
C THR A 5 -80.83 13.82 2.14
N ILE A 6 -80.43 12.78 2.86
CA ILE A 6 -79.26 12.78 3.72
C ILE A 6 -78.10 12.26 2.88
N LEU A 7 -77.03 13.08 2.68
CA LEU A 7 -75.78 12.71 2.01
C LEU A 7 -74.84 12.19 3.07
N ALA A 8 -74.52 10.93 2.97
CA ALA A 8 -73.47 10.31 3.82
C ALA A 8 -72.09 10.54 3.17
N VAL A 9 -71.25 11.30 3.85
CA VAL A 9 -69.82 11.49 3.44
C VAL A 9 -68.98 10.43 4.11
N THR A 10 -68.43 9.50 3.32
CA THR A 10 -67.48 8.47 3.77
C THR A 10 -66.03 9.05 3.73
N LEU A 11 -65.46 9.26 4.88
CA LEU A 11 -64.03 9.65 5.01
C LEU A 11 -63.14 8.39 4.83
N ILE A 12 -62.37 8.35 3.74
CA ILE A 12 -61.32 7.35 3.51
C ILE A 12 -60.04 7.91 4.12
N SER A 13 -59.62 7.33 5.25
CA SER A 13 -58.32 7.63 5.86
C SER A 13 -57.22 6.87 5.11
N ALA A 14 -56.41 7.55 4.32
CA ALA A 14 -55.19 6.99 3.72
C ALA A 14 -54.07 6.96 4.76
N ALA A 15 -53.70 5.78 5.20
CA ALA A 15 -52.48 5.58 6.02
C ALA A 15 -51.25 5.69 5.12
N VAL A 16 -50.51 6.78 5.25
CA VAL A 16 -49.16 6.92 4.63
C VAL A 16 -48.15 6.18 5.48
N ALA A 17 -47.70 5.03 5.00
CA ALA A 17 -46.60 4.31 5.60
C ALA A 17 -45.30 5.09 5.33
N LEU A 18 -44.71 5.71 6.35
CA LEU A 18 -43.39 6.32 6.31
C LEU A 18 -42.34 5.18 6.21
N VAL A 19 -41.87 4.90 5.01
CA VAL A 19 -40.70 4.08 4.78
C VAL A 19 -39.50 4.94 5.15
N SER A 20 -38.91 4.72 6.34
CA SER A 20 -37.62 5.31 6.71
C SER A 20 -36.54 4.76 5.76
N PRO A 21 -35.81 5.62 5.03
CA PRO A 21 -34.65 5.13 4.29
C PRO A 21 -33.64 4.63 5.31
N PHE A 22 -33.30 3.33 5.27
CA PHE A 22 -32.13 2.81 5.92
C PHE A 22 -30.92 3.52 5.30
N ALA A 23 -30.38 4.53 5.99
CA ALA A 23 -29.07 5.06 5.66
C ALA A 23 -28.07 3.93 5.87
N PRO A 24 -27.23 3.59 4.88
CA PRO A 24 -26.13 2.64 5.10
C PRO A 24 -25.27 3.20 6.24
N SER A 25 -25.03 2.39 7.27
CA SER A 25 -24.10 2.73 8.33
C SER A 25 -22.75 2.98 7.66
N ALA A 26 -22.23 4.20 7.75
CA ALA A 26 -20.89 4.49 7.35
C ALA A 26 -19.97 3.55 8.18
N SER A 27 -19.29 2.62 7.51
CA SER A 27 -18.29 1.79 8.14
C SER A 27 -17.24 2.74 8.71
N GLY A 28 -17.12 2.83 10.02
CA GLY A 28 -16.15 3.73 10.65
C GLY A 28 -14.75 3.42 10.15
N ALA A 29 -13.91 4.45 9.96
CA ALA A 29 -12.50 4.26 9.66
C ALA A 29 -11.87 3.32 10.71
N PRO A 30 -10.93 2.44 10.32
CA PRO A 30 -10.26 1.56 11.26
C PRO A 30 -9.63 2.36 12.41
N THR A 31 -9.74 1.83 13.62
CA THR A 31 -9.01 2.38 14.77
C THR A 31 -7.63 1.75 14.79
N TRP A 32 -6.59 2.56 14.64
CA TRP A 32 -5.22 2.08 14.63
C TRP A 32 -4.67 1.90 16.04
N ALA A 33 -3.84 0.87 16.23
CA ALA A 33 -3.06 0.71 17.46
C ALA A 33 -2.15 1.93 17.68
N PRO A 34 -1.80 2.28 18.94
CA PRO A 34 -0.76 3.26 19.19
C PRO A 34 0.57 2.81 18.56
N ALA A 35 1.29 3.71 17.87
CA ALA A 35 2.52 3.36 17.16
C ALA A 35 3.60 2.73 18.06
N ALA A 36 3.62 3.08 19.35
CA ALA A 36 4.58 2.54 20.31
C ALA A 36 4.33 1.07 20.69
N THR A 37 3.13 0.54 20.43
CA THR A 37 2.73 -0.82 20.82
C THR A 37 2.22 -1.66 19.65
N ALA A 38 2.06 -1.04 18.47
CA ALA A 38 1.68 -1.75 17.26
C ALA A 38 2.74 -2.79 16.89
N THR A 39 2.31 -4.01 16.61
CA THR A 39 3.20 -5.09 16.17
C THR A 39 3.24 -5.20 14.65
N ILE A 40 2.24 -4.66 13.95
CA ILE A 40 2.14 -4.67 12.48
C ILE A 40 2.15 -3.23 11.98
N HIS A 41 3.11 -2.89 11.15
CA HIS A 41 3.32 -1.54 10.62
C HIS A 41 4.15 -1.57 9.32
N PRO A 42 4.23 -0.49 8.55
CA PRO A 42 5.22 -0.35 7.49
C PRO A 42 6.62 -0.72 8.00
N GLY A 43 7.38 -1.47 7.21
CA GLY A 43 8.73 -1.90 7.61
C GLY A 43 8.80 -3.24 8.35
N VAL A 44 7.69 -3.92 8.67
CA VAL A 44 7.75 -5.32 9.14
C VAL A 44 8.21 -6.25 8.01
N GLN A 45 8.84 -7.36 8.37
CA GLN A 45 9.17 -8.39 7.40
C GLN A 45 7.90 -9.12 6.94
N MET A 46 7.84 -9.43 5.66
CA MET A 46 6.81 -10.25 5.04
C MET A 46 7.48 -11.38 4.29
N VAL A 47 7.07 -12.61 4.56
CA VAL A 47 7.69 -13.82 4.00
C VAL A 47 6.66 -14.64 3.24
N SER A 48 6.94 -14.91 1.98
CA SER A 48 6.21 -15.83 1.11
C SER A 48 7.10 -17.02 0.76
N ASP A 49 6.57 -17.98 0.01
CA ASP A 49 7.37 -19.08 -0.55
C ASP A 49 8.47 -18.57 -1.50
N SER A 50 8.37 -17.34 -2.01
CA SER A 50 9.36 -16.71 -2.90
C SER A 50 10.49 -15.99 -2.16
N GLY A 51 10.34 -15.73 -0.85
CA GLY A 51 11.38 -15.10 -0.05
C GLY A 51 10.87 -14.02 0.90
N GLN A 52 11.84 -13.30 1.50
CA GLN A 52 11.59 -12.24 2.47
C GLN A 52 11.63 -10.87 1.79
N CYS A 53 10.62 -10.07 2.10
CA CYS A 53 10.46 -8.68 1.68
C CYS A 53 10.11 -7.79 2.88
N THR A 54 9.96 -6.49 2.63
CA THR A 54 9.59 -5.48 3.63
C THR A 54 8.24 -4.85 3.26
N ALA A 55 7.35 -4.72 4.23
CA ALA A 55 6.07 -4.03 4.06
C ALA A 55 6.24 -2.55 3.71
N ASN A 56 5.41 -2.01 2.78
CA ASN A 56 5.40 -0.58 2.49
C ASN A 56 4.39 0.20 3.33
N PHE A 57 3.16 0.28 2.91
CA PHE A 57 2.12 1.10 3.52
C PHE A 57 0.94 0.24 3.95
N VAL A 58 0.15 0.78 4.87
CA VAL A 58 -1.16 0.25 5.20
C VAL A 58 -2.20 0.87 4.29
N PHE A 59 -3.12 0.04 3.82
CA PHE A 59 -4.26 0.46 3.01
C PHE A 59 -5.56 -0.07 3.62
N THR A 60 -6.67 0.48 3.17
CA THR A 60 -8.01 -0.06 3.41
C THR A 60 -8.72 -0.29 2.08
N ASN A 61 -9.58 -1.32 2.02
CA ASN A 61 -10.51 -1.54 0.92
C ASN A 61 -11.85 -2.01 1.52
N GLY A 62 -12.80 -1.08 1.67
CA GLY A 62 -13.98 -1.32 2.50
C GLY A 62 -13.60 -1.53 3.96
N THR A 63 -13.90 -2.71 4.49
CA THR A 63 -13.56 -3.10 5.88
C THR A 63 -12.22 -3.82 6.00
N ASP A 64 -11.62 -4.22 4.88
CA ASP A 64 -10.36 -4.93 4.88
C ASP A 64 -9.19 -3.98 5.20
N VAL A 65 -8.30 -4.42 6.09
CA VAL A 65 -7.01 -3.78 6.35
C VAL A 65 -5.95 -4.55 5.55
N LEU A 66 -5.21 -3.83 4.73
CA LEU A 66 -4.22 -4.41 3.82
C LEU A 66 -2.83 -3.86 4.13
N LEU A 67 -1.83 -4.71 3.95
CA LEU A 67 -0.44 -4.33 3.98
C LEU A 67 0.15 -4.52 2.59
N GLY A 68 0.82 -3.48 2.08
CA GLY A 68 1.43 -3.54 0.77
C GLY A 68 2.87 -4.07 0.82
N PHE A 69 3.31 -4.71 -0.26
CA PHE A 69 4.70 -5.06 -0.53
C PHE A 69 4.91 -5.12 -2.06
N ALA A 70 6.08 -5.49 -2.54
CA ALA A 70 6.30 -5.58 -3.99
C ALA A 70 5.67 -6.85 -4.58
N ALA A 71 5.18 -6.78 -5.82
CA ALA A 71 4.60 -7.93 -6.50
C ALA A 71 5.63 -9.03 -6.77
N HIS A 72 6.90 -8.65 -7.07
CA HIS A 72 7.96 -9.64 -7.23
C HIS A 72 8.25 -10.46 -5.96
N CYS A 73 7.78 -10.04 -4.78
CA CYS A 73 7.90 -10.79 -3.53
C CYS A 73 7.07 -12.07 -3.50
N ILE A 74 6.17 -12.25 -4.46
CA ILE A 74 5.47 -13.50 -4.75
C ILE A 74 5.82 -14.02 -6.15
N GLY A 75 6.89 -13.50 -6.76
CA GLY A 75 7.41 -13.99 -8.05
C GLY A 75 7.98 -15.39 -7.92
N THR A 76 7.83 -16.21 -8.96
CA THR A 76 8.36 -17.60 -8.99
C THR A 76 9.55 -17.76 -9.95
N GLY A 77 9.93 -16.67 -10.64
CA GLY A 77 11.03 -16.64 -11.57
C GLY A 77 12.38 -16.27 -10.95
N ALA A 78 13.36 -15.95 -11.79
CA ALA A 78 14.65 -15.47 -11.34
C ALA A 78 14.52 -14.06 -10.72
N ALA A 79 15.36 -13.75 -9.72
CA ALA A 79 15.36 -12.44 -9.07
C ALA A 79 15.65 -11.25 -10.02
N THR A 80 16.10 -11.53 -11.24
CA THR A 80 16.35 -10.56 -12.31
C THR A 80 15.14 -10.36 -13.24
N GLU A 81 14.08 -11.14 -13.09
CA GLU A 81 12.84 -10.96 -13.84
C GLU A 81 12.02 -9.86 -13.20
N THR A 82 11.98 -8.70 -13.83
CA THR A 82 11.29 -7.50 -13.34
C THR A 82 10.09 -7.11 -14.21
N ASN A 83 9.92 -7.74 -15.39
CA ASN A 83 8.78 -7.50 -16.27
C ASN A 83 7.54 -8.26 -15.75
N GLY A 84 6.65 -7.56 -15.06
CA GLY A 84 5.47 -8.16 -14.44
C GLY A 84 4.43 -8.72 -15.44
N CYS A 85 4.53 -8.36 -16.72
CA CYS A 85 3.64 -8.90 -17.75
C CYS A 85 3.98 -10.34 -18.14
N ASP A 86 5.25 -10.75 -17.96
CA ASP A 86 5.77 -12.05 -18.39
C ASP A 86 6.29 -12.91 -17.23
N ALA A 87 6.67 -12.29 -16.11
CA ALA A 87 7.26 -12.97 -14.96
C ALA A 87 6.26 -13.92 -14.28
N GLY A 88 6.75 -15.07 -13.83
CA GLY A 88 5.95 -16.01 -13.05
C GLY A 88 5.58 -15.44 -11.66
N SER A 89 4.37 -15.75 -11.18
CA SER A 89 3.88 -15.30 -9.89
C SER A 89 3.04 -16.35 -9.17
N LEU A 90 3.11 -16.40 -7.86
CA LEU A 90 2.15 -17.13 -7.03
C LEU A 90 0.77 -16.47 -7.17
N GLY A 91 -0.30 -17.28 -7.02
CA GLY A 91 -1.68 -16.84 -7.22
C GLY A 91 -2.23 -15.99 -6.07
N LEU A 92 -3.38 -15.35 -6.33
CA LEU A 92 -4.18 -14.77 -5.24
C LEU A 92 -4.60 -15.88 -4.28
N GLY A 93 -4.71 -15.54 -2.99
CA GLY A 93 -4.95 -16.51 -1.92
C GLY A 93 -3.66 -17.07 -1.28
N THR A 94 -2.48 -16.80 -1.85
CA THR A 94 -1.19 -17.19 -1.25
C THR A 94 -1.06 -16.64 0.16
N PRO A 95 -0.72 -17.49 1.16
CA PRO A 95 -0.43 -17.04 2.51
C PRO A 95 0.91 -16.28 2.54
N VAL A 96 0.97 -15.25 3.36
CA VAL A 96 2.20 -14.47 3.61
C VAL A 96 2.36 -14.30 5.12
N GLU A 97 3.46 -14.78 5.64
CA GLU A 97 3.83 -14.54 7.04
C GLU A 97 4.18 -13.07 7.22
N ILE A 98 3.59 -12.43 8.23
CA ILE A 98 3.80 -11.02 8.56
C ILE A 98 4.39 -10.96 9.95
N ASP A 99 5.57 -10.38 10.09
CA ASP A 99 6.20 -10.23 11.41
C ASP A 99 5.30 -9.40 12.34
N GLY A 100 5.08 -9.92 13.54
CA GLY A 100 4.17 -9.32 14.52
C GLY A 100 2.68 -9.68 14.37
N ALA A 101 2.28 -10.43 13.33
CA ALA A 101 0.93 -10.98 13.22
C ALA A 101 0.80 -12.34 13.91
N SER A 102 -0.40 -12.66 14.38
CA SER A 102 -0.71 -13.97 14.99
C SER A 102 -1.08 -15.04 13.96
N GLN A 103 -1.42 -14.62 12.75
CA GLN A 103 -1.83 -15.48 11.64
C GLN A 103 -1.27 -14.91 10.32
N PRO A 104 -0.99 -15.77 9.33
CA PRO A 104 -0.61 -15.32 8.00
C PRO A 104 -1.67 -14.39 7.40
N GLY A 105 -1.22 -13.39 6.67
CA GLY A 105 -2.07 -12.64 5.76
C GLY A 105 -2.33 -13.39 4.46
N THR A 106 -3.16 -12.84 3.60
CA THR A 106 -3.54 -13.46 2.31
C THR A 106 -3.36 -12.47 1.18
N VAL A 107 -2.64 -12.84 0.12
CA VAL A 107 -2.52 -12.03 -1.10
C VAL A 107 -3.90 -11.85 -1.72
N VAL A 108 -4.35 -10.60 -1.85
CA VAL A 108 -5.65 -10.27 -2.45
C VAL A 108 -5.52 -9.47 -3.76
N TYR A 109 -4.34 -8.94 -4.03
CA TYR A 109 -4.02 -8.23 -5.26
C TYR A 109 -2.52 -8.38 -5.59
N SER A 110 -2.19 -8.50 -6.87
CA SER A 110 -0.86 -8.38 -7.42
C SER A 110 -0.96 -7.67 -8.77
N SER A 111 -0.17 -6.62 -8.95
CA SER A 111 -0.11 -5.90 -10.22
C SER A 111 0.33 -6.80 -11.37
N TRP A 112 1.27 -7.73 -11.12
CA TRP A 112 1.74 -8.70 -12.12
C TRP A 112 0.60 -9.59 -12.61
N LEU A 113 -0.16 -10.18 -11.69
CA LEU A 113 -1.33 -11.01 -12.06
C LEU A 113 -2.42 -10.18 -12.75
N ALA A 114 -2.62 -8.92 -12.32
CA ALA A 114 -3.60 -8.03 -12.94
C ALA A 114 -3.20 -7.66 -14.37
N MET A 115 -1.92 -7.31 -14.60
CA MET A 115 -1.37 -7.01 -15.93
C MET A 115 -1.49 -8.19 -16.88
N GLN A 116 -1.11 -9.39 -16.44
CA GLN A 116 -1.23 -10.62 -17.22
C GLN A 116 -2.68 -10.97 -17.56
N ALA A 117 -3.60 -10.77 -16.61
CA ALA A 117 -5.02 -11.07 -16.80
C ALA A 117 -5.69 -10.20 -17.89
N VAL A 118 -5.22 -8.95 -18.05
CA VAL A 118 -5.77 -8.03 -19.07
C VAL A 118 -4.93 -7.97 -20.35
N GLY A 119 -3.78 -8.66 -20.40
CA GLY A 119 -2.86 -8.61 -21.53
C GLY A 119 -2.24 -7.22 -21.68
N GLU A 120 -1.76 -6.63 -20.57
CA GLU A 120 -1.07 -5.34 -20.58
C GLU A 120 0.13 -5.38 -21.52
N SER A 121 0.36 -4.31 -22.25
CA SER A 121 1.41 -4.24 -23.27
C SER A 121 2.22 -2.93 -23.24
N ASN A 122 1.87 -1.99 -22.33
CA ASN A 122 2.69 -0.80 -22.12
C ASN A 122 3.97 -1.20 -21.40
N ALA A 123 5.13 -0.96 -22.04
CA ALA A 123 6.43 -1.39 -21.53
C ALA A 123 6.72 -0.82 -20.14
N ASP A 124 6.46 0.47 -19.92
CA ASP A 124 6.73 1.12 -18.63
C ASP A 124 5.83 0.55 -17.51
N THR A 125 4.55 0.26 -17.83
CA THR A 125 3.64 -0.39 -16.88
C THR A 125 4.12 -1.79 -16.55
N CYS A 126 4.54 -2.56 -17.55
CA CYS A 126 5.05 -3.92 -17.35
C CYS A 126 6.34 -3.96 -16.51
N ASP A 127 7.24 -3.00 -16.72
CA ASP A 127 8.57 -2.99 -16.10
C ASP A 127 8.55 -2.41 -14.67
N TYR A 128 7.59 -1.51 -14.35
CA TYR A 128 7.66 -0.72 -13.11
C TYR A 128 6.44 -0.85 -12.19
N ASN A 129 5.34 -1.48 -12.61
CA ASN A 129 4.18 -1.70 -11.74
C ASN A 129 4.39 -2.94 -10.87
N ASP A 130 4.83 -2.73 -9.63
CA ASP A 130 5.32 -3.78 -8.75
C ASP A 130 4.64 -3.77 -7.37
N LEU A 131 3.32 -3.54 -7.31
CA LEU A 131 2.55 -3.52 -6.07
C LEU A 131 1.78 -4.82 -5.87
N ALA A 132 1.89 -5.43 -4.69
CA ALA A 132 0.96 -6.43 -4.22
C ALA A 132 0.37 -6.05 -2.86
N LEU A 133 -0.83 -6.56 -2.56
CA LEU A 133 -1.57 -6.26 -1.34
C LEU A 133 -1.92 -7.57 -0.63
N VAL A 134 -1.62 -7.59 0.66
CA VAL A 134 -1.89 -8.71 1.56
C VAL A 134 -2.95 -8.28 2.57
N ARG A 135 -4.09 -8.96 2.59
CA ARG A 135 -5.11 -8.75 3.61
C ARG A 135 -4.63 -9.33 4.93
N ILE A 136 -4.57 -8.49 5.94
CA ILE A 136 -4.26 -8.87 7.31
C ILE A 136 -5.43 -9.69 7.88
N ASN A 137 -5.14 -10.72 8.66
CA ASN A 137 -6.19 -11.46 9.35
C ASN A 137 -6.97 -10.51 10.28
N GLY A 138 -8.30 -10.65 10.30
CA GLY A 138 -9.16 -9.76 11.08
C GLY A 138 -8.85 -9.75 12.58
N THR A 139 -8.27 -10.82 13.12
CA THR A 139 -7.83 -10.89 14.53
C THR A 139 -6.65 -9.97 14.82
N ASP A 140 -5.84 -9.63 13.80
CA ASP A 140 -4.63 -8.82 13.91
C ASP A 140 -4.86 -7.35 13.50
N ALA A 141 -6.02 -7.03 12.92
CA ALA A 141 -6.32 -5.67 12.45
C ALA A 141 -6.19 -4.60 13.55
N ALA A 142 -6.50 -4.95 14.81
CA ALA A 142 -6.36 -4.06 15.96
C ALA A 142 -4.89 -3.80 16.37
N ASN A 143 -3.92 -4.55 15.83
CA ASN A 143 -2.49 -4.44 16.13
C ASN A 143 -1.75 -3.60 15.08
N VAL A 144 -2.47 -3.03 14.11
CA VAL A 144 -1.89 -2.29 12.98
C VAL A 144 -1.73 -0.81 13.31
N ASN A 145 -0.58 -0.24 12.93
CA ASN A 145 -0.39 1.21 12.84
C ASN A 145 0.20 1.61 11.49
N PRO A 146 -0.36 2.60 10.78
CA PRO A 146 0.10 2.98 9.44
C PRO A 146 1.37 3.84 9.41
N SER A 147 1.93 4.24 10.57
CA SER A 147 3.10 5.10 10.60
C SER A 147 4.38 4.35 10.27
N ILE A 148 5.24 4.97 9.46
CA ILE A 148 6.56 4.43 9.16
C ILE A 148 7.47 4.60 10.37
N PRO A 149 8.11 3.53 10.87
CA PRO A 149 9.05 3.61 11.97
C PRO A 149 10.15 4.65 11.71
N HIS A 150 10.65 5.25 12.74
CA HIS A 150 11.66 6.31 12.73
C HIS A 150 11.15 7.63 12.12
N TRP A 151 10.56 7.62 10.91
CA TRP A 151 10.21 8.84 10.18
C TRP A 151 8.83 9.39 10.50
N GLY A 152 7.86 8.56 10.88
CA GLY A 152 6.44 8.93 10.90
C GLY A 152 5.86 9.03 9.49
N GLY A 153 4.67 9.64 9.34
CA GLY A 153 3.93 9.64 8.07
C GLY A 153 3.34 8.27 7.71
N PRO A 154 2.76 8.09 6.51
CA PRO A 154 2.64 9.08 5.46
C PRO A 154 1.65 10.20 5.80
N THR A 155 1.93 11.42 5.31
CA THR A 155 1.07 12.59 5.46
C THR A 155 0.02 12.72 4.35
N GLY A 156 0.13 11.92 3.31
CA GLY A 156 -0.71 11.90 2.12
C GLY A 156 -0.06 11.06 1.01
N LEU A 157 -0.66 11.07 -0.17
CA LEU A 157 -0.09 10.48 -1.39
C LEU A 157 0.59 11.56 -2.22
N ASN A 158 1.80 11.31 -2.69
CA ASN A 158 2.46 12.13 -3.69
C ASN A 158 1.90 11.77 -5.08
N THR A 159 1.29 12.73 -5.75
CA THR A 159 0.70 12.56 -7.08
C THR A 159 1.45 13.32 -8.18
N THR A 160 2.61 13.90 -7.85
CA THR A 160 3.38 14.78 -8.75
C THR A 160 4.76 14.24 -9.06
N GLY A 161 5.13 13.08 -8.51
CA GLY A 161 6.47 12.51 -8.62
C GLY A 161 7.52 13.26 -7.79
N ASN A 162 8.77 12.85 -7.93
CA ASN A 162 9.90 13.41 -7.20
C ASN A 162 10.86 14.11 -8.17
N PRO A 163 11.07 15.43 -8.07
CA PRO A 163 12.12 16.10 -8.83
C PRO A 163 13.51 15.53 -8.50
N ALA A 164 14.44 15.62 -9.44
CA ALA A 164 15.83 15.29 -9.18
C ALA A 164 16.38 16.12 -8.00
N LEU A 165 17.19 15.48 -7.16
CA LEU A 165 17.76 16.01 -5.92
C LEU A 165 16.75 16.27 -4.79
N ALA A 166 15.46 15.99 -4.99
CA ALA A 166 14.50 16.01 -3.87
C ALA A 166 14.86 14.94 -2.84
N ARG A 167 14.74 15.30 -1.56
CA ARG A 167 14.97 14.34 -0.47
C ARG A 167 13.92 13.25 -0.45
N VAL A 168 14.37 12.04 -0.16
CA VAL A 168 13.53 10.86 0.03
C VAL A 168 13.89 10.16 1.34
N TYR A 169 12.92 9.45 1.91
CA TYR A 169 13.05 8.73 3.16
C TYR A 169 12.42 7.34 3.03
N SER A 170 13.03 6.34 3.64
CA SER A 170 12.53 4.97 3.61
C SER A 170 12.87 4.23 4.90
N TYR A 171 12.27 3.05 5.07
CA TYR A 171 12.58 2.13 6.16
C TYR A 171 12.56 0.71 5.61
N GLY A 172 13.74 0.13 5.42
CA GLY A 172 13.90 -1.25 4.98
C GLY A 172 14.17 -2.19 6.16
N ASN A 173 13.85 -3.47 6.00
CA ASN A 173 14.03 -4.47 7.06
C ASN A 173 14.51 -5.83 6.50
N SER A 174 15.59 -5.79 5.74
CA SER A 174 16.20 -7.00 5.22
C SER A 174 16.77 -7.87 6.34
N SER A 175 16.48 -9.17 6.29
CA SER A 175 17.11 -10.17 7.17
C SER A 175 18.63 -10.23 7.03
N LEU A 176 19.19 -9.80 5.89
CA LEU A 176 20.64 -9.71 5.67
C LEU A 176 21.32 -8.63 6.52
N ARG A 177 20.56 -7.78 7.20
CA ARG A 177 21.07 -6.81 8.18
C ARG A 177 21.27 -7.43 9.56
N LEU A 178 20.97 -8.72 9.73
CA LEU A 178 21.17 -9.50 10.96
C LEU A 178 20.55 -8.85 12.21
N GLY A 179 19.40 -8.18 12.05
CA GLY A 179 18.68 -7.52 13.14
C GLY A 179 19.26 -6.16 13.57
N ILE A 180 20.24 -5.61 12.82
CA ILE A 180 20.77 -4.26 13.10
C ILE A 180 19.77 -3.21 12.63
N THR A 181 18.82 -2.87 13.49
CA THR A 181 17.71 -1.95 13.18
C THR A 181 18.17 -0.53 12.87
N GLN A 182 19.35 -0.12 13.34
CA GLN A 182 19.96 1.17 13.01
C GLN A 182 20.24 1.35 11.51
N LEU A 183 20.32 0.26 10.75
CA LEU A 183 20.50 0.28 9.30
C LEU A 183 19.18 0.31 8.52
N SER A 184 18.04 0.25 9.20
CA SER A 184 16.71 0.24 8.57
C SER A 184 16.28 1.63 8.06
N PRO A 185 16.43 2.74 8.81
CA PRO A 185 16.11 4.06 8.28
C PRO A 185 17.07 4.44 7.15
N LYS A 186 16.52 4.95 6.07
CA LYS A 186 17.24 5.41 4.89
C LYS A 186 16.83 6.82 4.54
N THR A 187 17.77 7.64 4.12
CA THR A 187 17.51 8.94 3.50
C THR A 187 18.48 9.17 2.35
N GLY A 188 18.06 9.92 1.37
CA GLY A 188 18.86 10.20 0.20
C GLY A 188 18.17 11.18 -0.74
N VAL A 189 18.43 11.02 -2.01
CA VAL A 189 17.89 11.90 -3.05
C VAL A 189 17.27 11.10 -4.18
N SER A 190 16.22 11.65 -4.75
CA SER A 190 15.67 11.22 -6.03
C SER A 190 16.62 11.61 -7.15
N LEU A 191 16.76 10.77 -8.16
CA LEU A 191 17.45 11.06 -9.41
C LEU A 191 16.48 11.59 -10.48
N GLY A 192 15.23 11.81 -10.12
CA GLY A 192 14.16 12.25 -11.00
C GLY A 192 13.08 11.19 -11.17
N THR A 193 12.29 11.34 -12.23
CA THR A 193 11.22 10.43 -12.63
C THR A 193 11.55 9.87 -14.01
N ASP A 194 11.32 8.58 -14.22
CA ASP A 194 11.58 7.87 -15.46
C ASP A 194 10.43 6.91 -15.79
N GLY A 195 10.54 6.14 -16.88
CA GLY A 195 9.55 5.14 -17.25
C GLY A 195 8.15 5.71 -17.38
N GLY A 196 7.97 6.81 -18.14
CA GLY A 196 6.65 7.42 -18.32
C GLY A 196 5.97 7.90 -17.04
N GLY A 197 6.71 8.04 -15.95
CA GLY A 197 6.19 8.41 -14.62
C GLY A 197 6.06 7.23 -13.65
N TRP A 198 6.35 6.01 -14.09
CA TRP A 198 6.15 4.81 -13.30
C TRP A 198 7.26 4.54 -12.29
N THR A 199 8.45 5.15 -12.44
CA THR A 199 9.57 4.89 -11.54
C THR A 199 10.33 6.14 -11.14
N HIS A 200 10.90 6.10 -9.93
CA HIS A 200 11.77 7.12 -9.37
C HIS A 200 13.09 6.45 -8.96
N PRO A 201 14.15 6.52 -9.78
CA PRO A 201 15.46 6.11 -9.31
C PRO A 201 15.89 6.96 -8.12
N VAL A 202 16.43 6.32 -7.08
CA VAL A 202 16.88 7.01 -5.86
C VAL A 202 18.26 6.54 -5.46
N TYR A 203 19.00 7.39 -4.75
CA TYR A 203 20.28 7.04 -4.14
C TYR A 203 20.23 7.40 -2.65
N THR A 204 20.34 6.39 -1.79
CA THR A 204 20.19 6.56 -0.34
C THR A 204 21.45 6.15 0.41
N VAL A 205 21.70 6.80 1.54
CA VAL A 205 22.59 6.28 2.57
C VAL A 205 21.98 4.98 3.09
N THR A 206 22.77 3.92 3.20
CA THR A 206 22.30 2.53 3.36
C THR A 206 21.36 2.15 2.20
N PRO A 207 21.93 1.82 1.00
CA PRO A 207 21.10 1.41 -0.15
C PRO A 207 20.17 0.27 0.20
N GLY A 208 19.05 0.16 -0.53
CA GLY A 208 18.20 -1.02 -0.49
C GLY A 208 18.98 -2.24 -0.92
N ILE A 209 18.85 -3.34 -0.20
CA ILE A 209 19.48 -4.65 -0.46
C ILE A 209 18.39 -5.71 -0.56
N PRO A 210 18.68 -6.95 -1.05
CA PRO A 210 17.69 -8.01 -1.07
C PRO A 210 17.02 -8.18 0.30
N GLY A 211 15.68 -8.27 0.31
CA GLY A 211 14.85 -8.26 1.52
C GLY A 211 14.33 -6.87 1.93
N ASP A 212 14.94 -5.76 1.47
CA ASP A 212 14.35 -4.43 1.57
C ASP A 212 13.26 -4.20 0.48
N SER A 213 13.14 -5.08 -0.50
CA SER A 213 12.10 -5.09 -1.54
C SER A 213 10.72 -4.84 -0.95
N GLY A 214 9.93 -3.99 -1.58
CA GLY A 214 8.62 -3.61 -1.08
C GLY A 214 8.62 -2.44 -0.11
N SER A 215 9.77 -2.00 0.45
CA SER A 215 9.83 -0.89 1.42
C SER A 215 9.17 0.39 0.92
N ALA A 216 8.52 1.09 1.85
CA ALA A 216 7.92 2.40 1.61
C ALA A 216 8.95 3.49 1.35
N PHE A 217 8.66 4.37 0.39
CA PHE A 217 9.38 5.62 0.21
C PHE A 217 8.47 6.83 0.45
N LEU A 218 8.98 7.81 1.19
CA LEU A 218 8.34 9.11 1.41
C LEU A 218 9.13 10.20 0.69
N ASP A 219 8.42 11.25 0.26
CA ASP A 219 9.03 12.50 -0.22
C ASP A 219 9.45 13.43 0.93
N ALA A 220 9.99 14.60 0.58
CA ALA A 220 10.46 15.60 1.54
C ALA A 220 9.37 16.16 2.47
N SER A 221 8.09 15.97 2.14
CA SER A 221 6.93 16.38 2.94
C SER A 221 6.31 15.22 3.73
N GLY A 222 6.92 14.03 3.66
CA GLY A 222 6.40 12.83 4.30
C GLY A 222 5.22 12.19 3.56
N ARG A 223 4.96 12.55 2.29
CA ARG A 223 3.92 11.90 1.49
C ARG A 223 4.45 10.59 0.92
N ALA A 224 3.60 9.57 0.88
CA ALA A 224 3.90 8.30 0.25
C ALA A 224 4.19 8.51 -1.24
N THR A 225 5.35 8.10 -1.71
CA THR A 225 5.78 8.34 -3.09
C THR A 225 6.02 7.07 -3.89
N GLY A 226 6.45 5.97 -3.25
CA GLY A 226 6.66 4.74 -4.00
C GLY A 226 7.07 3.54 -3.16
N VAL A 227 7.30 2.45 -3.89
CA VAL A 227 7.64 1.11 -3.38
C VAL A 227 9.00 0.70 -3.91
N LEU A 228 9.88 0.22 -3.03
CA LEU A 228 11.20 -0.28 -3.46
C LEU A 228 11.03 -1.54 -4.30
N SER A 229 11.41 -1.46 -5.56
CA SER A 229 11.30 -2.56 -6.51
C SER A 229 12.65 -3.20 -6.83
N THR A 230 13.64 -2.41 -7.24
CA THR A 230 14.89 -2.95 -7.79
C THR A 230 16.14 -2.33 -7.19
N ILE A 231 17.26 -3.05 -7.36
CA ILE A 231 18.63 -2.51 -7.22
C ILE A 231 19.18 -2.35 -8.62
N ALA A 232 19.58 -1.13 -8.97
CA ALA A 232 20.12 -0.82 -10.29
C ALA A 232 21.65 -0.73 -10.27
N ILE A 233 22.25 -0.98 -11.46
CA ILE A 233 23.67 -0.75 -11.72
C ILE A 233 23.86 0.66 -12.31
N ALA A 234 22.83 1.18 -12.93
CA ALA A 234 22.74 2.51 -13.55
C ALA A 234 21.48 3.24 -13.10
N PRO A 235 21.43 4.58 -13.11
CA PRO A 235 22.50 5.50 -13.52
C PRO A 235 23.66 5.57 -12.55
N LEU A 236 23.48 5.17 -11.29
CA LEU A 236 24.56 5.04 -10.30
C LEU A 236 24.54 3.62 -9.71
N PRO A 237 25.70 2.96 -9.57
CA PRO A 237 25.78 1.68 -8.88
C PRO A 237 25.14 1.74 -7.49
N ALA A 238 24.34 0.75 -7.15
CA ALA A 238 23.57 0.67 -5.91
C ALA A 238 22.47 1.75 -5.77
N SER A 239 22.05 2.40 -6.87
CA SER A 239 20.78 3.10 -6.88
C SER A 239 19.62 2.10 -6.81
N ASN A 240 18.48 2.54 -6.28
CA ASN A 240 17.28 1.73 -6.22
C ASN A 240 16.22 2.28 -7.16
N GLY A 241 15.50 1.40 -7.84
CA GLY A 241 14.27 1.73 -8.54
C GLY A 241 13.10 1.70 -7.57
N VAL A 242 12.30 2.76 -7.56
CA VAL A 242 11.12 2.91 -6.71
C VAL A 242 9.91 3.08 -7.62
N GLY A 243 9.00 2.11 -7.61
CA GLY A 243 7.73 2.20 -8.35
C GLY A 243 6.89 3.38 -7.85
N ASP A 244 6.23 4.11 -8.76
CA ASP A 244 5.38 5.24 -8.39
C ASP A 244 4.06 4.77 -7.77
N LEU A 245 3.88 5.02 -6.48
CA LEU A 245 2.72 4.52 -5.74
C LEU A 245 1.39 5.08 -6.25
N ASN A 246 1.36 6.30 -6.80
CA ASN A 246 0.14 6.87 -7.33
C ASN A 246 -0.32 6.12 -8.60
N HIS A 247 0.61 5.78 -9.49
CA HIS A 247 0.31 4.95 -10.66
C HIS A 247 -0.13 3.55 -10.23
N GLU A 248 0.58 2.93 -9.30
CA GLU A 248 0.28 1.59 -8.78
C GLU A 248 -1.10 1.52 -8.12
N ILE A 249 -1.47 2.49 -7.26
CA ILE A 249 -2.80 2.57 -6.63
C ILE A 249 -3.90 2.77 -7.69
N ASN A 250 -3.68 3.64 -8.66
CA ASN A 250 -4.66 3.90 -9.71
C ASN A 250 -4.86 2.68 -10.60
N TYR A 251 -3.78 1.95 -10.91
CA TYR A 251 -3.86 0.69 -11.63
C TYR A 251 -4.62 -0.37 -10.81
N ALA A 252 -4.31 -0.52 -9.54
CA ALA A 252 -5.01 -1.44 -8.64
C ALA A 252 -6.51 -1.13 -8.56
N ARG A 253 -6.88 0.16 -8.45
CA ARG A 253 -8.29 0.59 -8.43
C ARG A 253 -9.03 0.24 -9.72
N ALA A 254 -8.38 0.36 -10.86
CA ALA A 254 -8.94 0.00 -12.15
C ALA A 254 -9.07 -1.52 -12.33
N HIS A 255 -8.29 -2.32 -11.59
CA HIS A 255 -8.18 -3.77 -11.77
C HIS A 255 -8.53 -4.55 -10.48
N GLY A 256 -9.67 -4.27 -9.89
CA GLY A 256 -10.28 -5.09 -8.83
C GLY A 256 -10.25 -4.48 -7.42
N MET A 257 -9.49 -3.42 -7.19
CA MET A 257 -9.35 -2.78 -5.87
C MET A 257 -9.98 -1.37 -5.85
N SER A 258 -11.20 -1.21 -6.36
CA SER A 258 -11.84 0.10 -6.60
C SER A 258 -11.97 0.99 -5.34
N GLY A 259 -12.03 0.39 -4.15
CA GLY A 259 -12.10 1.08 -2.86
C GLY A 259 -10.76 1.30 -2.18
N LEU A 260 -9.63 0.96 -2.83
CA LEU A 260 -8.31 1.03 -2.22
C LEU A 260 -7.97 2.45 -1.77
N THR A 261 -7.62 2.61 -0.50
CA THR A 261 -7.30 3.89 0.12
C THR A 261 -6.04 3.75 0.97
N LEU A 262 -5.09 4.66 0.80
CA LEU A 262 -3.89 4.75 1.64
C LEU A 262 -4.28 5.22 3.05
N ALA A 263 -3.85 4.49 4.08
CA ALA A 263 -3.98 4.92 5.46
C ALA A 263 -2.89 5.93 5.80
N LEU A 264 -3.27 7.05 6.41
CA LEU A 264 -2.30 8.07 6.85
C LEU A 264 -1.66 7.69 8.18
N GLY A 265 -0.40 8.09 8.35
CA GLY A 265 0.32 7.87 9.60
C GLY A 265 -0.32 8.60 10.79
N THR A 266 -0.30 7.96 11.95
CA THR A 266 -0.78 8.54 13.21
C THR A 266 0.33 9.31 13.95
N VAL A 267 1.59 9.10 13.53
CA VAL A 267 2.77 9.82 14.02
C VAL A 267 3.17 10.86 12.97
N ALA A 268 3.39 12.10 13.42
CA ALA A 268 3.83 13.17 12.53
C ALA A 268 5.15 12.80 11.84
N PHE A 269 5.27 13.15 10.57
CA PHE A 269 6.51 12.98 9.82
C PHE A 269 7.59 13.92 10.36
N ASP A 270 8.80 13.38 10.55
CA ASP A 270 9.98 14.12 10.97
C ASP A 270 11.20 13.76 10.11
N GLY A 271 11.41 14.53 9.05
CA GLY A 271 12.56 14.40 8.15
C GLY A 271 13.84 15.06 8.66
N SER A 272 13.85 15.63 9.89
CA SER A 272 15.05 16.19 10.50
C SER A 272 15.92 15.15 11.21
N LYS A 273 15.37 13.97 11.48
CA LYS A 273 16.09 12.86 12.09
C LYS A 273 17.25 12.40 11.21
N LEU A 274 18.29 11.94 11.84
CA LEU A 274 19.44 11.35 11.12
C LEU A 274 19.11 9.92 10.69
N PRO A 275 19.62 9.47 9.52
CA PRO A 275 19.59 8.05 9.19
C PRO A 275 20.44 7.25 10.21
N LEU A 276 20.38 5.94 10.14
CA LEU A 276 21.07 5.02 11.06
C LEU A 276 20.45 4.94 12.45
N GLY A 277 19.24 5.48 12.65
CA GLY A 277 18.50 5.34 13.91
C GLY A 277 19.19 5.96 15.14
N VAL A 278 19.99 7.02 14.93
CA VAL A 278 20.71 7.78 15.98
C VAL A 278 20.14 9.17 16.13
#